data_30504dfb2f7b175d43b7a25172143f8a
#
_entry.id   30504dfb2f7b175d43b7a25172143f8a
#
_cell.length_a   1.000
_cell.length_b   1.000
_cell.length_c   1.000
_cell.angle_alpha   90.00
_cell.angle_beta   90.00
_cell.angle_gamma   90.00
#
_symmetry.space_group_name_H-M   'P 1'
#
loop_
_entity.id
_entity.type
_entity.pdbx_description
1 polymer ?
#
loop_
_entity_poly.entity_id
_entity_poly.type
_entity_poly.pdbx_seq_one_letter_code
_entity_poly.pdbx_strand_id
1 'polypeptide(L)'
;MESVFWSDGVAGLHPYVPGEQPQIANLVKLNTNENPFPPSEQVLAAIAAAAQSGLQRYPDPQSAELLQALATYHGLENGNVFVGNGSDEVLAHAFRAFYVKQKPLLMPDISYSFYGVYAALFGITCQTVALNADLVVDVNDYLAIDADSVAGVVIANPNAPTGVAISLADI
;
A
#
# COMPACT_ATOMS: atom_id res chain seq x y z
N MET A 1 -25.49 -5.48 11.07
CA MET A 1 -25.79 -6.37 12.22
C MET A 1 -24.47 -6.54 12.94
N GLU A 2 -24.34 -5.94 14.12
CA GLU A 2 -23.11 -6.07 14.92
C GLU A 2 -23.10 -7.45 15.58
N SER A 3 -21.97 -8.14 15.51
CA SER A 3 -21.79 -9.44 16.14
C SER A 3 -21.22 -9.26 17.52
N VAL A 4 -21.76 -9.95 18.50
CA VAL A 4 -21.24 -9.99 19.89
C VAL A 4 -19.82 -10.57 20.00
N PHE A 5 -19.32 -11.14 18.90
CA PHE A 5 -17.97 -11.72 18.81
C PHE A 5 -16.94 -10.75 18.21
N TRP A 6 -17.38 -9.60 17.71
CA TRP A 6 -16.46 -8.60 17.14
C TRP A 6 -15.81 -7.80 18.27
N SER A 7 -14.53 -7.48 18.08
CA SER A 7 -13.88 -6.49 18.93
C SER A 7 -14.40 -5.08 18.61
N ASP A 8 -14.33 -4.19 19.59
CA ASP A 8 -14.79 -2.80 19.47
C ASP A 8 -14.18 -2.08 18.25
N GLY A 9 -12.91 -2.36 17.93
CA GLY A 9 -12.23 -1.79 16.77
C GLY A 9 -12.77 -2.26 15.41
N VAL A 10 -13.48 -3.39 15.37
CA VAL A 10 -14.04 -3.94 14.12
C VAL A 10 -15.49 -3.48 13.92
N ALA A 11 -16.22 -3.23 14.97
CA ALA A 11 -17.64 -2.85 14.89
C ALA A 11 -17.87 -1.56 14.09
N GLY A 12 -16.90 -0.63 14.10
CA GLY A 12 -16.96 0.64 13.37
C GLY A 12 -16.36 0.61 11.96
N LEU A 13 -15.82 -0.53 11.50
CA LEU A 13 -15.20 -0.60 10.18
C LEU A 13 -16.26 -0.73 9.08
N HIS A 14 -16.07 0.03 8.02
CA HIS A 14 -16.83 -0.13 6.79
C HIS A 14 -16.03 -0.99 5.81
N PRO A 15 -16.65 -2.04 5.20
CA PRO A 15 -15.98 -2.84 4.18
C PRO A 15 -15.51 -1.96 3.02
N TYR A 16 -14.33 -2.27 2.49
CA TYR A 16 -13.89 -1.67 1.24
C TYR A 16 -14.86 -2.04 0.11
N VAL A 17 -15.30 -1.04 -0.64
CA VAL A 17 -16.13 -1.24 -1.82
C VAL A 17 -15.22 -1.11 -3.04
N PRO A 18 -14.91 -2.21 -3.74
CA PRO A 18 -14.10 -2.16 -4.95
C PRO A 18 -14.80 -1.36 -6.04
N GLY A 19 -14.01 -0.77 -6.94
CA GLY A 19 -14.53 -0.11 -8.12
C GLY A 19 -15.40 -1.06 -8.96
N GLU A 20 -16.28 -0.49 -9.79
CA GLU A 20 -17.17 -1.26 -10.67
C GLU A 20 -16.37 -2.24 -11.54
N GLN A 21 -16.88 -3.46 -11.66
CA GLN A 21 -16.33 -4.52 -12.50
C GLN A 21 -17.39 -5.11 -13.43
N PRO A 22 -17.90 -4.33 -14.39
CA PRO A 22 -18.95 -4.77 -15.27
C PRO A 22 -18.47 -5.90 -16.19
N GLN A 23 -19.33 -6.90 -16.40
CA GLN A 23 -19.07 -8.04 -17.29
C GLN A 23 -19.60 -7.69 -18.71
N ILE A 24 -18.91 -6.79 -19.39
CA ILE A 24 -19.29 -6.30 -20.72
C ILE A 24 -18.23 -6.77 -21.73
N ALA A 25 -18.68 -7.31 -22.88
CA ALA A 25 -17.77 -7.68 -23.96
C ALA A 25 -17.05 -6.44 -24.51
N ASN A 26 -15.74 -6.56 -24.76
CA ASN A 26 -14.87 -5.49 -25.25
C ASN A 26 -14.79 -4.26 -24.31
N LEU A 27 -14.88 -4.50 -22.99
CA LEU A 27 -14.73 -3.45 -21.98
C LEU A 27 -13.33 -2.80 -22.07
N VAL A 28 -13.29 -1.48 -22.16
CA VAL A 28 -12.08 -0.70 -21.92
C VAL A 28 -12.06 -0.34 -20.44
N LYS A 29 -11.24 -1.08 -19.66
CA LYS A 29 -11.15 -0.89 -18.22
C LYS A 29 -10.03 0.11 -17.89
N LEU A 30 -10.40 1.24 -17.28
CA LEU A 30 -9.49 2.34 -16.93
C LEU A 30 -9.50 2.67 -15.43
N ASN A 31 -10.17 1.84 -14.60
CA ASN A 31 -10.21 1.99 -13.16
C ASN A 31 -9.24 1.02 -12.47
N THR A 32 -9.00 1.22 -11.16
CA THR A 32 -8.21 0.37 -10.27
C THR A 32 -6.71 0.24 -10.60
N ASN A 33 -6.17 1.05 -11.51
CA ASN A 33 -4.75 1.11 -11.90
C ASN A 33 -4.15 -0.25 -12.30
N GLU A 34 -4.93 -1.12 -12.93
CA GLU A 34 -4.47 -2.41 -13.40
C GLU A 34 -3.51 -2.26 -14.59
N ASN A 35 -2.47 -3.10 -14.62
CA ASN A 35 -1.59 -3.18 -15.76
C ASN A 35 -2.33 -3.85 -16.95
N PRO A 36 -2.43 -3.19 -18.13
CA PRO A 36 -3.13 -3.75 -19.27
C PRO A 36 -2.34 -4.87 -20.00
N PHE A 37 -1.06 -5.05 -19.67
CA PHE A 37 -0.22 -6.06 -20.29
C PHE A 37 -0.17 -7.34 -19.45
N PRO A 38 -0.26 -8.52 -20.09
CA PRO A 38 -0.09 -9.78 -19.40
C PRO A 38 1.36 -9.97 -18.93
N PRO A 39 1.63 -10.92 -18.01
CA PRO A 39 2.98 -11.33 -17.68
C PRO A 39 3.74 -11.82 -18.92
N SER A 40 5.08 -11.70 -18.89
CA SER A 40 5.90 -12.21 -19.98
C SER A 40 5.81 -13.74 -20.12
N GLU A 41 6.15 -14.28 -21.30
CA GLU A 41 6.17 -15.72 -21.55
C GLU A 41 7.09 -16.48 -20.56
N GLN A 42 8.20 -15.86 -20.16
CA GLN A 42 9.12 -16.42 -19.18
C GLN A 42 8.46 -16.56 -17.79
N VAL A 43 7.69 -15.56 -17.37
CA VAL A 43 6.93 -15.61 -16.11
C VAL A 43 5.87 -16.70 -16.17
N LEU A 44 5.12 -16.80 -17.27
CA LEU A 44 4.10 -17.84 -17.45
C LEU A 44 4.71 -19.24 -17.44
N ALA A 45 5.85 -19.44 -18.07
CA ALA A 45 6.58 -20.72 -18.07
C ALA A 45 7.07 -21.08 -16.65
N ALA A 46 7.60 -20.10 -15.90
CA ALA A 46 8.03 -20.32 -14.52
C ALA A 46 6.87 -20.68 -13.59
N ILE A 47 5.71 -20.04 -13.74
CA ILE A 47 4.49 -20.37 -12.99
C ILE A 47 4.05 -21.80 -13.31
N ALA A 48 4.01 -22.19 -14.59
CA ALA A 48 3.62 -23.53 -15.01
C ALA A 48 4.58 -24.60 -14.44
N ALA A 49 5.87 -24.36 -14.45
CA ALA A 49 6.87 -25.25 -13.86
C ALA A 49 6.70 -25.36 -12.32
N ALA A 50 6.52 -24.25 -11.63
CA ALA A 50 6.30 -24.24 -10.19
C ALA A 50 5.02 -24.97 -9.79
N ALA A 51 3.95 -24.86 -10.58
CA ALA A 51 2.70 -25.56 -10.35
C ALA A 51 2.81 -27.09 -10.41
N GLN A 52 3.82 -27.61 -11.09
CA GLN A 52 4.09 -29.05 -11.22
C GLN A 52 5.03 -29.60 -10.15
N SER A 53 5.65 -28.74 -9.35
CA SER A 53 6.72 -29.12 -8.43
C SER A 53 6.54 -28.55 -7.03
N GLY A 54 5.94 -29.34 -6.16
CA GLY A 54 6.10 -29.10 -4.72
C GLY A 54 5.09 -28.21 -4.03
N LEU A 55 3.96 -27.84 -4.68
CA LEU A 55 2.90 -27.03 -4.06
C LEU A 55 2.27 -27.65 -2.82
N GLN A 56 2.46 -28.95 -2.59
CA GLN A 56 2.00 -29.66 -1.39
C GLN A 56 2.89 -29.39 -0.17
N ARG A 57 3.99 -28.68 -0.33
CA ARG A 57 4.91 -28.31 0.77
C ARG A 57 4.77 -26.84 1.12
N TYR A 58 5.14 -26.49 2.34
CA TYR A 58 5.23 -25.07 2.72
C TYR A 58 6.26 -24.36 1.83
N PRO A 59 5.98 -23.11 1.44
CA PRO A 59 6.98 -22.27 0.78
C PRO A 59 8.11 -21.91 1.75
N ASP A 60 9.19 -21.33 1.21
CA ASP A 60 10.23 -20.72 2.03
C ASP A 60 9.62 -19.59 2.88
N PRO A 61 9.64 -19.70 4.23
CA PRO A 61 9.02 -18.72 5.11
C PRO A 61 9.67 -17.33 5.03
N GLN A 62 10.88 -17.24 4.51
CA GLN A 62 11.62 -15.98 4.35
C GLN A 62 11.58 -15.44 2.93
N SER A 63 11.03 -16.18 1.96
CA SER A 63 11.07 -15.79 0.54
C SER A 63 12.47 -15.37 0.07
N ALA A 64 13.51 -16.10 0.50
CA ALA A 64 14.92 -15.69 0.38
C ALA A 64 15.33 -15.38 -1.07
N GLU A 65 14.92 -16.21 -2.04
CA GLU A 65 15.21 -15.99 -3.46
C GLU A 65 14.59 -14.70 -3.99
N LEU A 66 13.34 -14.41 -3.59
CA LEU A 66 12.64 -13.18 -3.98
C LEU A 66 13.30 -11.95 -3.36
N LEU A 67 13.64 -12.00 -2.08
CA LEU A 67 14.34 -10.92 -1.38
C LEU A 67 15.67 -10.61 -2.05
N GLN A 68 16.47 -11.65 -2.37
CA GLN A 68 17.74 -11.47 -3.07
C GLN A 68 17.56 -10.88 -4.47
N ALA A 69 16.57 -11.32 -5.22
CA ALA A 69 16.29 -10.80 -6.56
C ALA A 69 15.88 -9.32 -6.51
N LEU A 70 15.00 -8.95 -5.59
CA LEU A 70 14.56 -7.56 -5.41
C LEU A 70 15.70 -6.67 -4.92
N ALA A 71 16.47 -7.11 -3.95
CA ALA A 71 17.63 -6.37 -3.45
C ALA A 71 18.64 -6.11 -4.58
N THR A 72 18.96 -7.14 -5.35
CA THR A 72 19.86 -7.02 -6.51
C THR A 72 19.31 -6.04 -7.56
N TYR A 73 18.03 -6.14 -7.89
CA TYR A 73 17.38 -5.27 -8.87
C TYR A 73 17.42 -3.79 -8.47
N HIS A 74 17.22 -3.50 -7.18
CA HIS A 74 17.22 -2.14 -6.65
C HIS A 74 18.59 -1.65 -6.16
N GLY A 75 19.64 -2.47 -6.21
CA GLY A 75 20.97 -2.11 -5.69
C GLY A 75 20.99 -1.96 -4.16
N LEU A 76 20.21 -2.77 -3.46
CA LEU A 76 20.04 -2.78 -2.00
C LEU A 76 20.60 -4.06 -1.39
N GLU A 77 20.66 -4.11 -0.07
CA GLU A 77 20.91 -5.32 0.70
C GLU A 77 19.59 -6.04 1.04
N ASN A 78 19.64 -7.35 1.28
CA ASN A 78 18.46 -8.15 1.61
C ASN A 78 17.69 -7.61 2.83
N GLY A 79 18.41 -7.06 3.82
CA GLY A 79 17.81 -6.45 5.01
C GLY A 79 17.04 -5.15 4.75
N ASN A 80 17.14 -4.57 3.56
CA ASN A 80 16.40 -3.39 3.15
C ASN A 80 15.08 -3.72 2.42
N VAL A 81 14.78 -5.01 2.22
CA VAL A 81 13.61 -5.46 1.46
C VAL A 81 12.67 -6.23 2.37
N PHE A 82 11.41 -5.84 2.33
CA PHE A 82 10.32 -6.57 2.97
C PHE A 82 9.29 -6.95 1.92
N VAL A 83 8.82 -8.19 1.94
CA VAL A 83 7.83 -8.71 0.99
C VAL A 83 6.59 -9.21 1.71
N GLY A 84 5.47 -9.14 1.01
CA GLY A 84 4.17 -9.61 1.48
C GLY A 84 3.26 -9.96 0.31
N ASN A 85 2.06 -10.40 0.60
CA ASN A 85 1.06 -10.76 -0.41
C ASN A 85 0.36 -9.50 -0.94
N GLY A 86 1.08 -8.76 -1.78
CA GLY A 86 0.66 -7.48 -2.31
C GLY A 86 0.93 -6.30 -1.36
N SER A 87 0.72 -5.09 -1.87
CA SER A 87 0.97 -3.86 -1.11
C SER A 87 0.06 -3.73 0.12
N ASP A 88 -1.13 -4.29 0.08
CA ASP A 88 -2.08 -4.18 1.20
C ASP A 88 -1.56 -4.87 2.45
N GLU A 89 -0.97 -6.06 2.32
CA GLU A 89 -0.36 -6.76 3.47
C GLU A 89 0.88 -6.00 3.97
N VAL A 90 1.75 -5.56 3.06
CA VAL A 90 2.94 -4.79 3.41
C VAL A 90 2.58 -3.49 4.13
N LEU A 91 1.58 -2.76 3.63
CA LEU A 91 1.08 -1.53 4.25
C LEU A 91 0.46 -1.80 5.61
N ALA A 92 -0.33 -2.87 5.77
CA ALA A 92 -0.89 -3.24 7.06
C ALA A 92 0.22 -3.47 8.11
N HIS A 93 1.27 -4.20 7.74
CA HIS A 93 2.43 -4.39 8.61
C HIS A 93 3.16 -3.09 8.92
N ALA A 94 3.38 -2.23 7.92
CA ALA A 94 4.04 -0.95 8.09
C ALA A 94 3.24 -0.02 9.02
N PHE A 95 1.94 0.10 8.81
CA PHE A 95 1.07 0.91 9.66
C PHE A 95 1.11 0.42 11.11
N ARG A 96 1.00 -0.88 11.30
CA ARG A 96 1.05 -1.48 12.64
C ARG A 96 2.41 -1.30 13.32
N ALA A 97 3.51 -1.46 12.59
CA ALA A 97 4.86 -1.41 13.14
C ALA A 97 5.33 0.02 13.47
N PHE A 98 4.97 1.00 12.65
CA PHE A 98 5.59 2.33 12.72
C PHE A 98 4.66 3.44 13.24
N TYR A 99 3.33 3.34 13.01
CA TYR A 99 2.44 4.47 13.23
C TYR A 99 1.46 4.31 14.40
N VAL A 100 1.42 3.16 15.07
CA VAL A 100 0.61 2.99 16.30
C VAL A 100 1.32 3.68 17.46
N LYS A 101 1.13 5.00 17.54
CA LYS A 101 1.73 5.90 18.54
C LYS A 101 0.68 6.86 19.07
N GLN A 102 0.99 7.56 20.17
CA GLN A 102 0.13 8.61 20.76
C GLN A 102 0.22 9.96 20.01
N LYS A 103 0.62 9.92 18.71
CA LYS A 103 0.83 11.07 17.85
C LYS A 103 0.15 10.80 16.51
N PRO A 104 -0.35 11.83 15.80
CA PRO A 104 -1.02 11.61 14.53
C PRO A 104 -0.04 11.19 13.42
N LEU A 105 -0.56 10.39 12.48
CA LEU A 105 0.06 10.12 11.20
C LEU A 105 -0.35 11.22 10.22
N LEU A 106 0.62 11.86 9.55
CA LEU A 106 0.33 12.82 8.48
C LEU A 106 0.11 12.10 7.16
N MET A 107 -0.88 12.55 6.41
CA MET A 107 -1.15 12.08 5.04
C MET A 107 -1.84 13.18 4.22
N PRO A 108 -1.75 13.16 2.88
CA PRO A 108 -2.52 14.08 2.05
C PRO A 108 -4.03 13.91 2.27
N ASP A 109 -4.79 14.99 2.17
CA ASP A 109 -6.27 14.97 2.28
C ASP A 109 -6.94 14.18 1.15
N ILE A 110 -6.32 14.20 -0.04
CA ILE A 110 -6.72 13.37 -1.19
C ILE A 110 -5.56 12.42 -1.50
N SER A 111 -5.73 11.14 -1.14
CA SER A 111 -4.71 10.12 -1.35
C SER A 111 -5.35 8.73 -1.42
N TYR A 112 -4.53 7.67 -1.39
CA TYR A 112 -4.99 6.29 -1.42
C TYR A 112 -5.94 6.01 -0.26
N SER A 113 -7.19 5.76 -0.58
CA SER A 113 -8.29 5.66 0.41
C SER A 113 -8.07 4.59 1.48
N PHE A 114 -7.28 3.57 1.17
CA PHE A 114 -7.02 2.47 2.10
C PHE A 114 -6.14 2.86 3.30
N TYR A 115 -5.41 3.98 3.23
CA TYR A 115 -4.69 4.51 4.39
C TYR A 115 -5.62 4.79 5.56
N GLY A 116 -6.80 5.36 5.28
CA GLY A 116 -7.84 5.58 6.30
C GLY A 116 -8.37 4.27 6.90
N VAL A 117 -8.45 3.20 6.10
CA VAL A 117 -8.88 1.88 6.56
C VAL A 117 -7.86 1.30 7.54
N TYR A 118 -6.56 1.34 7.22
CA TYR A 118 -5.52 0.88 8.16
C TYR A 118 -5.49 1.72 9.44
N ALA A 119 -5.63 3.05 9.29
CA ALA A 119 -5.65 3.93 10.45
C ALA A 119 -6.81 3.58 11.40
N ALA A 120 -8.02 3.39 10.86
CA ALA A 120 -9.18 2.98 11.62
C ALA A 120 -8.98 1.60 12.28
N LEU A 121 -8.47 0.62 11.51
CA LEU A 121 -8.23 -0.75 11.99
C LEU A 121 -7.26 -0.79 13.18
N PHE A 122 -6.24 0.05 13.17
CA PHE A 122 -5.19 0.05 14.20
C PHE A 122 -5.34 1.16 15.23
N GLY A 123 -6.41 1.94 15.19
CA GLY A 123 -6.64 3.04 16.12
C GLY A 123 -5.63 4.19 15.99
N ILE A 124 -5.14 4.42 14.76
CA ILE A 124 -4.16 5.48 14.47
C ILE A 124 -4.93 6.79 14.20
N THR A 125 -4.59 7.84 14.93
CA THR A 125 -5.08 9.18 14.62
C THR A 125 -4.40 9.71 13.37
N CYS A 126 -5.17 10.20 12.40
CA CYS A 126 -4.63 10.85 11.20
C CYS A 126 -4.84 12.36 11.27
N GLN A 127 -3.85 13.07 10.76
CA GLN A 127 -3.94 14.50 10.43
C GLN A 127 -3.68 14.66 8.94
N THR A 128 -4.64 15.25 8.23
CA THR A 128 -4.52 15.48 6.81
C THR A 128 -3.84 16.82 6.51
N VAL A 129 -3.02 16.84 5.47
CA VAL A 129 -2.41 18.04 4.89
C VAL A 129 -3.02 18.23 3.51
N ALA A 130 -3.58 19.41 3.26
CA ALA A 130 -4.28 19.70 2.01
C ALA A 130 -3.30 19.70 0.83
N LEU A 131 -3.74 19.13 -0.30
CA LEU A 131 -3.05 19.33 -1.57
C LEU A 131 -3.24 20.77 -2.04
N ASN A 132 -2.28 21.28 -2.83
CA ASN A 132 -2.42 22.59 -3.46
C ASN A 132 -3.50 22.58 -4.59
N ALA A 133 -3.73 23.71 -5.22
CA ALA A 133 -4.73 23.86 -6.28
C ALA A 133 -4.48 22.96 -7.52
N ASP A 134 -3.24 22.55 -7.73
CA ASP A 134 -2.83 21.64 -8.82
C ASP A 134 -2.83 20.17 -8.39
N LEU A 135 -3.38 19.87 -7.22
CA LEU A 135 -3.45 18.52 -6.61
C LEU A 135 -2.07 17.92 -6.33
N VAL A 136 -1.08 18.77 -6.09
CA VAL A 136 0.30 18.39 -5.75
C VAL A 136 0.49 18.45 -4.24
N VAL A 137 1.25 17.51 -3.70
CA VAL A 137 1.78 17.58 -2.33
C VAL A 137 2.81 18.69 -2.26
N ASP A 138 2.56 19.73 -1.45
CA ASP A 138 3.59 20.72 -1.12
C ASP A 138 4.41 20.22 0.09
N VAL A 139 5.67 19.88 -0.15
CA VAL A 139 6.55 19.34 0.89
C VAL A 139 6.79 20.35 2.01
N ASN A 140 6.73 21.66 1.72
CA ASN A 140 6.92 22.69 2.73
C ASN A 140 5.82 22.67 3.80
N ASP A 141 4.60 22.28 3.44
CA ASP A 141 3.51 22.15 4.40
C ASP A 141 3.78 21.04 5.43
N TYR A 142 4.48 19.98 5.03
CA TYR A 142 4.92 18.90 5.93
C TYR A 142 6.13 19.32 6.75
N LEU A 143 7.11 20.00 6.16
CA LEU A 143 8.32 20.47 6.83
C LEU A 143 8.03 21.56 7.86
N ALA A 144 6.93 22.28 7.74
CA ALA A 144 6.48 23.27 8.71
C ALA A 144 5.93 22.65 10.00
N ILE A 145 5.62 21.34 10.01
CA ILE A 145 5.08 20.62 11.16
C ILE A 145 6.25 20.10 12.00
N ASP A 146 6.16 20.30 13.32
CA ASP A 146 7.16 19.76 14.24
C ASP A 146 7.21 18.24 14.17
N ALA A 147 8.36 17.69 13.76
CA ALA A 147 8.60 16.25 13.62
C ALA A 147 8.36 15.47 14.91
N ASP A 148 8.60 16.10 16.07
CA ASP A 148 8.34 15.47 17.37
C ASP A 148 6.86 15.42 17.71
N SER A 149 6.00 16.15 17.00
CA SER A 149 4.54 16.14 17.22
C SER A 149 3.80 15.04 16.47
N VAL A 150 4.43 14.32 15.54
CA VAL A 150 3.80 13.36 14.64
C VAL A 150 4.36 11.94 14.78
N ALA A 151 3.58 10.94 14.38
CA ALA A 151 4.03 9.55 14.33
C ALA A 151 4.92 9.26 13.11
N GLY A 152 4.69 10.00 12.04
CA GLY A 152 5.35 9.90 10.75
C GLY A 152 4.50 10.49 9.64
N VAL A 153 4.92 10.28 8.40
CA VAL A 153 4.25 10.73 7.18
C VAL A 153 4.04 9.53 6.26
N VAL A 154 2.88 9.46 5.60
CA VAL A 154 2.62 8.51 4.51
C VAL A 154 2.18 9.27 3.27
N ILE A 155 2.89 9.09 2.17
CA ILE A 155 2.62 9.71 0.86
C ILE A 155 2.76 8.63 -0.20
N ALA A 156 1.74 8.46 -1.04
CA ALA A 156 1.87 7.69 -2.27
C ALA A 156 2.59 8.54 -3.33
N ASN A 157 3.55 7.98 -4.04
CA ASN A 157 4.25 8.67 -5.11
C ASN A 157 4.44 7.76 -6.33
N PRO A 158 3.78 8.04 -7.49
CA PRO A 158 2.77 9.09 -7.71
C PRO A 158 1.55 8.95 -6.80
N ASN A 159 0.95 10.09 -6.40
CA ASN A 159 -0.23 10.07 -5.54
C ASN A 159 -1.46 9.50 -6.28
N ALA A 160 -2.20 8.66 -5.62
CA ALA A 160 -3.48 8.15 -6.12
C ALA A 160 -4.63 8.79 -5.31
N PRO A 161 -5.71 9.31 -5.95
CA PRO A 161 -6.06 9.17 -7.37
C PRO A 161 -5.56 10.29 -8.28
N THR A 162 -4.80 11.27 -7.79
CA THR A 162 -4.42 12.45 -8.56
C THR A 162 -3.47 12.15 -9.72
N GLY A 163 -2.67 11.09 -9.63
CA GLY A 163 -1.65 10.72 -10.60
C GLY A 163 -0.42 11.63 -10.61
N VAL A 164 -0.35 12.59 -9.68
CA VAL A 164 0.73 13.58 -9.61
C VAL A 164 1.86 13.07 -8.73
N ALA A 165 3.08 13.18 -9.24
CA ALA A 165 4.30 12.80 -8.52
C ALA A 165 4.99 14.03 -7.94
N ILE A 166 5.61 13.87 -6.77
CA ILE A 166 6.62 14.78 -6.24
C ILE A 166 8.00 14.38 -6.75
N SER A 167 8.90 15.32 -6.86
CA SER A 167 10.25 15.06 -7.37
C SER A 167 11.11 14.30 -6.36
N LEU A 168 12.16 13.62 -6.84
CA LEU A 168 13.12 12.96 -5.95
C LEU A 168 13.87 13.95 -5.05
N ALA A 169 13.99 15.21 -5.47
CA ALA A 169 14.64 16.25 -4.66
C ALA A 169 13.75 16.73 -3.51
N ASP A 170 12.44 16.53 -3.61
CA ASP A 170 11.47 16.90 -2.58
C ASP A 170 11.24 15.77 -1.55
N ILE A 171 11.68 14.53 -1.86
CA ILE A 171 11.65 13.37 -0.96
C ILE A 171 12.88 13.36 -0.05
#